data_07e0fbaaf619072e981c649b51a02217
#
_entry.id   07e0fbaaf619072e981c649b51a02217
#
_cell.length_a   1.000
_cell.length_b   1.000
_cell.length_c   1.000
_cell.angle_alpha   90.00
_cell.angle_beta   90.00
_cell.angle_gamma   90.00
#
_symmetry.space_group_name_H-M   'P 1'
#
loop_
_entity.id
_entity.type
_entity.pdbx_description
1 polymer ?
#
loop_
_entity_poly.entity_id
_entity_poly.type
_entity_poly.pdbx_seq_one_letter_code
_entity_poly.pdbx_strand_id
1 'polypeptide(L)'
;MSRLFDYPEEKVTNTYQAVSIPAKYADKPDDLVREEVEGAFGLTYKGYFLFFGAVEPKKNIARLIEAYLASQVDEPLVLLGKTAWKAGEELRFLNEGSNRYLEQLDNLTFVRDRVRRFDYAPFPLLVSLIRGAKALVFPSLYEGFGLPVLEAMSLGTPVISANTASIPEVAGDAALLVDPYDPRAIADAIKTLSTDAELRATLAGRGRAQAALFSETRYRDRLAALYDRLLPETVRPA
;
A
#
# COMPACT_ATOMS: atom_id res chain seq x y z
N MET A 1 23.07 -3.66 -8.83
CA MET A 1 23.77 -2.88 -9.88
C MET A 1 25.17 -3.42 -10.13
N SER A 2 26.02 -3.58 -9.11
CA SER A 2 27.40 -4.09 -9.25
C SER A 2 27.48 -5.39 -10.03
N ARG A 3 26.61 -6.38 -9.74
CA ARG A 3 26.60 -7.69 -10.43
C ARG A 3 26.14 -7.64 -11.90
N LEU A 4 25.34 -6.64 -12.30
CA LEU A 4 24.81 -6.52 -13.67
C LEU A 4 25.71 -5.69 -14.59
N PHE A 5 26.50 -4.80 -14.04
CA PHE A 5 27.28 -3.81 -14.79
C PHE A 5 28.78 -3.91 -14.49
N ASP A 6 29.23 -4.91 -13.74
CA ASP A 6 30.62 -5.07 -13.28
C ASP A 6 31.17 -3.78 -12.62
N TYR A 7 30.32 -3.13 -11.84
CA TYR A 7 30.64 -1.86 -11.20
C TYR A 7 31.11 -2.12 -9.76
N PRO A 8 32.22 -1.51 -9.32
CA PRO A 8 32.77 -1.72 -7.97
C PRO A 8 31.75 -1.36 -6.89
N GLU A 9 31.53 -2.26 -5.91
CA GLU A 9 30.53 -2.07 -4.84
C GLU A 9 30.81 -0.83 -4.00
N GLU A 10 32.07 -0.50 -3.77
CA GLU A 10 32.49 0.69 -3.01
C GLU A 10 32.11 2.02 -3.68
N LYS A 11 31.79 1.99 -4.98
CA LYS A 11 31.30 3.16 -5.73
C LYS A 11 29.78 3.26 -5.77
N VAL A 12 29.07 2.31 -5.16
CA VAL A 12 27.60 2.29 -5.11
C VAL A 12 27.16 2.61 -3.67
N THR A 13 26.32 3.62 -3.51
CA THR A 13 25.75 3.97 -2.21
C THR A 13 24.23 3.99 -2.33
N ASN A 14 23.57 3.20 -1.48
CA ASN A 14 22.12 3.24 -1.38
C ASN A 14 21.70 4.34 -0.40
N THR A 15 21.07 5.38 -0.91
CA THR A 15 20.54 6.48 -0.09
C THR A 15 19.08 6.26 0.29
N TYR A 16 18.42 5.28 -0.34
CA TYR A 16 16.98 5.03 -0.26
C TYR A 16 16.12 6.23 -0.68
N GLN A 17 14.82 6.11 -0.55
CA GLN A 17 13.88 7.23 -0.63
C GLN A 17 13.30 7.49 0.76
N ALA A 18 12.76 8.68 0.98
CA ALA A 18 12.03 8.98 2.20
C ALA A 18 10.53 8.84 2.01
N VAL A 19 9.84 8.41 3.06
CA VAL A 19 8.41 8.60 3.22
C VAL A 19 8.16 9.81 4.13
N SER A 20 7.30 10.71 3.66
CA SER A 20 6.92 11.90 4.43
C SER A 20 5.45 12.20 4.21
N ILE A 21 4.69 12.13 5.30
CA ILE A 21 3.30 12.56 5.33
C ILE A 21 3.22 13.70 6.34
N PRO A 22 2.74 14.90 5.92
CA PRO A 22 2.65 16.03 6.84
C PRO A 22 1.81 15.69 8.09
N ALA A 23 2.33 16.07 9.27
CA ALA A 23 1.74 15.76 10.57
C ALA A 23 0.25 16.15 10.66
N LYS A 24 -0.13 17.30 10.08
CA LYS A 24 -1.53 17.73 10.03
C LYS A 24 -2.51 16.73 9.40
N TYR A 25 -2.02 15.78 8.59
CA TYR A 25 -2.81 14.71 7.98
C TYR A 25 -2.56 13.37 8.67
N ALA A 26 -1.29 13.09 9.03
CA ALA A 26 -0.92 11.86 9.71
C ALA A 26 -1.51 11.76 11.12
N ASP A 27 -1.54 12.88 11.86
CA ASP A 27 -1.98 12.94 13.26
C ASP A 27 -3.44 13.38 13.44
N LYS A 28 -4.21 13.41 12.32
CA LYS A 28 -5.64 13.72 12.37
C LYS A 28 -6.35 12.78 13.35
N PRO A 29 -7.27 13.28 14.20
CA PRO A 29 -8.07 12.42 15.09
C PRO A 29 -8.83 11.32 14.33
N ASP A 30 -8.95 10.15 14.94
CA ASP A 30 -9.56 8.98 14.28
C ASP A 30 -11.06 9.16 14.00
N ASP A 31 -11.76 9.94 14.79
CA ASP A 31 -13.16 10.33 14.56
C ASP A 31 -13.32 11.14 13.27
N LEU A 32 -12.44 12.11 13.02
CA LEU A 32 -12.43 12.89 11.77
C LEU A 32 -12.02 12.00 10.56
N VAL A 33 -11.07 11.09 10.73
CA VAL A 33 -10.73 10.12 9.69
C VAL A 33 -11.94 9.25 9.35
N ARG A 34 -12.67 8.79 10.36
CA ARG A 34 -13.91 8.02 10.19
C ARG A 34 -14.97 8.82 9.43
N GLU A 35 -15.26 10.05 9.84
CA GLU A 35 -16.22 10.92 9.17
C GLU A 35 -15.87 11.12 7.69
N GLU A 36 -14.60 11.37 7.37
CA GLU A 36 -14.15 11.54 5.99
C GLU A 36 -14.31 10.26 5.16
N VAL A 37 -13.95 9.11 5.72
CA VAL A 37 -14.04 7.82 5.03
C VAL A 37 -15.51 7.42 4.81
N GLU A 38 -16.33 7.53 5.83
CA GLU A 38 -17.75 7.18 5.77
C GLU A 38 -18.54 8.20 4.92
N GLY A 39 -18.28 9.50 5.09
CA GLY A 39 -19.00 10.55 4.39
C GLY A 39 -18.61 10.71 2.91
N ALA A 40 -17.30 10.69 2.60
CA ALA A 40 -16.85 10.91 1.23
C ALA A 40 -16.89 9.67 0.35
N PHE A 41 -16.71 8.47 0.92
CA PHE A 41 -16.55 7.22 0.16
C PHE A 41 -17.65 6.19 0.47
N GLY A 42 -18.48 6.40 1.48
CA GLY A 42 -19.48 5.43 1.91
C GLY A 42 -18.87 4.09 2.35
N LEU A 43 -17.68 4.15 2.98
CA LEU A 43 -16.91 2.99 3.44
C LEU A 43 -16.94 2.94 4.96
N THR A 44 -17.08 1.76 5.54
CA THR A 44 -16.97 1.58 7.00
C THR A 44 -15.51 1.74 7.44
N TYR A 45 -15.25 2.57 8.44
CA TYR A 45 -13.92 2.73 9.03
C TYR A 45 -13.35 1.40 9.52
N LYS A 46 -12.12 1.05 9.08
CA LYS A 46 -11.47 -0.25 9.29
C LYS A 46 -12.24 -1.46 8.73
N GLY A 47 -13.16 -1.23 7.79
CA GLY A 47 -14.02 -2.22 7.18
C GLY A 47 -13.79 -2.44 5.69
N TYR A 48 -12.58 -2.16 5.15
CA TYR A 48 -12.25 -2.39 3.74
C TYR A 48 -10.76 -2.65 3.55
N PHE A 49 -10.44 -3.40 2.50
CA PHE A 49 -9.08 -3.51 1.98
C PHE A 49 -8.83 -2.43 0.95
N LEU A 50 -7.59 -1.92 0.89
CA LEU A 50 -7.23 -0.81 0.01
C LEU A 50 -6.07 -1.22 -0.93
N PHE A 51 -6.21 -0.88 -2.20
CA PHE A 51 -5.12 -0.69 -3.15
C PHE A 51 -5.12 0.76 -3.60
N PHE A 52 -3.97 1.41 -3.68
CA PHE A 52 -3.85 2.72 -4.32
C PHE A 52 -2.60 2.82 -5.21
N GLY A 53 -2.77 3.48 -6.35
CA GLY A 53 -1.75 3.63 -7.37
C GLY A 53 -2.33 3.55 -8.78
N ALA A 54 -1.51 3.80 -9.80
CA ALA A 54 -1.94 3.69 -11.18
C ALA A 54 -2.37 2.26 -11.53
N VAL A 55 -3.45 2.12 -12.30
CA VAL A 55 -3.92 0.82 -12.82
C VAL A 55 -3.07 0.49 -14.04
N GLU A 56 -2.08 -0.37 -13.85
CA GLU A 56 -1.11 -0.80 -14.86
C GLU A 56 -0.63 -2.23 -14.60
N PRO A 57 -0.16 -2.99 -15.60
CA PRO A 57 0.15 -4.42 -15.47
C PRO A 57 1.13 -4.77 -14.35
N LYS A 58 2.15 -3.95 -14.10
CA LYS A 58 3.13 -4.24 -13.03
C LYS A 58 2.53 -4.20 -11.63
N LYS A 59 1.37 -3.55 -11.45
CA LYS A 59 0.64 -3.48 -10.17
C LYS A 59 -0.19 -4.73 -9.89
N ASN A 60 -0.38 -5.62 -10.90
CA ASN A 60 -0.97 -6.94 -10.74
C ASN A 60 -2.43 -6.92 -10.24
N ILE A 61 -3.19 -5.92 -10.68
CA ILE A 61 -4.53 -5.65 -10.16
C ILE A 61 -5.52 -6.75 -10.56
N ALA A 62 -5.39 -7.31 -11.75
CA ALA A 62 -6.25 -8.43 -12.18
C ALA A 62 -6.14 -9.61 -11.21
N ARG A 63 -4.92 -9.99 -10.84
CA ARG A 63 -4.70 -11.10 -9.90
C ARG A 63 -5.10 -10.71 -8.46
N LEU A 64 -4.94 -9.44 -8.08
CA LEU A 64 -5.47 -8.95 -6.81
C LEU A 64 -6.99 -9.11 -6.73
N ILE A 65 -7.73 -8.70 -7.77
CA ILE A 65 -9.19 -8.83 -7.83
C ILE A 65 -9.60 -10.31 -7.79
N GLU A 66 -8.95 -11.16 -8.59
CA GLU A 66 -9.18 -12.61 -8.60
C GLU A 66 -9.00 -13.21 -7.20
N ALA A 67 -7.88 -12.94 -6.56
CA ALA A 67 -7.57 -13.41 -5.21
C ALA A 67 -8.57 -12.89 -4.16
N TYR A 68 -8.92 -11.60 -4.25
CA TYR A 68 -9.90 -11.00 -3.36
C TYR A 68 -11.28 -11.65 -3.51
N LEU A 69 -11.77 -11.85 -4.73
CA LEU A 69 -13.05 -12.52 -4.96
C LEU A 69 -13.04 -13.98 -4.47
N ALA A 70 -11.91 -14.68 -4.63
CA ALA A 70 -11.69 -16.03 -4.12
C ALA A 70 -11.60 -16.09 -2.59
N SER A 71 -11.18 -15.00 -1.93
CA SER A 71 -11.06 -14.95 -0.47
C SER A 71 -12.41 -15.00 0.25
N GLN A 72 -13.49 -14.57 -0.39
CA GLN A 72 -14.86 -14.57 0.14
C GLN A 72 -15.01 -13.78 1.46
N VAL A 73 -14.18 -12.78 1.70
CA VAL A 73 -14.32 -11.87 2.86
C VAL A 73 -15.47 -10.89 2.60
N ASP A 74 -16.08 -10.39 3.68
CA ASP A 74 -17.24 -9.49 3.58
C ASP A 74 -16.81 -8.03 3.30
N GLU A 75 -15.62 -7.65 3.72
CA GLU A 75 -15.10 -6.29 3.54
C GLU A 75 -14.79 -6.00 2.07
N PRO A 76 -15.27 -4.86 1.51
CA PRO A 76 -14.98 -4.52 0.12
C PRO A 76 -13.51 -4.28 -0.13
N LEU A 77 -13.04 -4.58 -1.35
CA LEU A 77 -11.77 -4.12 -1.88
C LEU A 77 -11.97 -2.75 -2.54
N VAL A 78 -11.19 -1.78 -2.12
CA VAL A 78 -11.17 -0.43 -2.71
C VAL A 78 -9.95 -0.28 -3.60
N LEU A 79 -10.18 0.06 -4.86
CA LEU A 79 -9.13 0.40 -5.82
C LEU A 79 -9.15 1.91 -6.05
N LEU A 80 -8.10 2.61 -5.64
CA LEU A 80 -7.94 4.04 -5.87
C LEU A 80 -6.81 4.31 -6.85
N GLY A 81 -7.14 4.89 -8.00
CA GLY A 81 -6.14 5.33 -8.99
C GLY A 81 -6.65 5.38 -10.43
N LYS A 82 -5.97 6.23 -11.18
CA LYS A 82 -6.28 6.42 -12.60
C LYS A 82 -5.86 5.21 -13.41
N THR A 83 -6.62 4.93 -14.46
CA THR A 83 -6.22 4.00 -15.50
C THR A 83 -4.99 4.50 -16.23
N ALA A 84 -4.00 3.64 -16.36
CA ALA A 84 -2.83 3.85 -17.18
C ALA A 84 -2.86 2.90 -18.40
N TRP A 85 -1.72 2.60 -18.99
CA TRP A 85 -1.64 1.74 -20.16
C TRP A 85 -2.08 0.29 -19.86
N LYS A 86 -2.77 -0.35 -20.81
CA LYS A 86 -3.30 -1.74 -20.73
C LYS A 86 -4.19 -2.01 -19.52
N ALA A 87 -4.85 -1.01 -18.96
CA ALA A 87 -5.69 -1.16 -17.78
C ALA A 87 -6.95 -2.02 -18.00
N GLY A 88 -7.40 -2.18 -19.24
CA GLY A 88 -8.60 -2.98 -19.56
C GLY A 88 -8.47 -4.44 -19.12
N GLU A 89 -7.31 -5.05 -19.32
CA GLU A 89 -7.04 -6.42 -18.88
C GLU A 89 -6.96 -6.54 -17.35
N GLU A 90 -6.40 -5.52 -16.70
CA GLU A 90 -6.31 -5.47 -15.24
C GLU A 90 -7.67 -5.38 -14.55
N LEU A 91 -8.65 -4.79 -15.21
CA LEU A 91 -9.99 -4.56 -14.68
C LEU A 91 -11.05 -5.56 -15.21
N ARG A 92 -10.65 -6.60 -15.94
CA ARG A 92 -11.57 -7.55 -16.59
C ARG A 92 -12.58 -8.17 -15.63
N PHE A 93 -12.16 -8.50 -14.42
CA PHE A 93 -13.02 -9.14 -13.42
C PHE A 93 -14.09 -8.21 -12.80
N LEU A 94 -14.00 -6.90 -12.98
CA LEU A 94 -15.00 -5.96 -12.47
C LEU A 94 -16.35 -6.08 -13.18
N ASN A 95 -16.35 -6.58 -14.42
CA ASN A 95 -17.55 -6.73 -15.22
C ASN A 95 -18.22 -8.10 -15.01
N GLU A 96 -17.63 -8.98 -14.23
CA GLU A 96 -18.19 -10.30 -13.94
C GLU A 96 -19.25 -10.24 -12.83
N GLY A 97 -20.24 -11.12 -12.91
CA GLY A 97 -21.31 -11.20 -11.89
C GLY A 97 -20.82 -11.48 -10.47
N SER A 98 -19.64 -12.12 -10.35
CA SER A 98 -18.96 -12.38 -9.06
C SER A 98 -18.56 -11.13 -8.29
N ASN A 99 -18.46 -9.98 -8.96
CA ASN A 99 -18.19 -8.69 -8.32
C ASN A 99 -19.43 -8.11 -7.59
N ARG A 100 -20.60 -8.67 -7.76
CA ARG A 100 -21.86 -8.13 -7.23
C ARG A 100 -22.46 -9.01 -6.15
N TYR A 101 -23.07 -8.36 -5.16
CA TYR A 101 -23.88 -9.03 -4.15
C TYR A 101 -25.15 -8.23 -3.87
N LEU A 102 -26.15 -8.89 -3.28
CA LEU A 102 -27.39 -8.25 -2.87
C LEU A 102 -27.30 -7.92 -1.37
N GLU A 103 -27.48 -6.64 -1.05
CA GLU A 103 -27.60 -6.16 0.32
C GLU A 103 -29.07 -5.84 0.59
N GLN A 104 -29.63 -6.44 1.63
CA GLN A 104 -30.99 -6.13 2.07
C GLN A 104 -30.93 -5.22 3.29
N LEU A 105 -31.52 -4.04 3.15
CA LEU A 105 -31.70 -3.08 4.24
C LEU A 105 -33.22 -2.85 4.39
N ASP A 106 -33.75 -3.27 5.52
CA ASP A 106 -35.18 -3.28 5.77
C ASP A 106 -35.96 -4.03 4.66
N ASN A 107 -36.83 -3.34 3.93
CA ASN A 107 -37.62 -3.90 2.84
C ASN A 107 -37.04 -3.60 1.44
N LEU A 108 -35.83 -3.04 1.38
CA LEU A 108 -35.19 -2.66 0.12
C LEU A 108 -33.98 -3.57 -0.14
N THR A 109 -33.82 -3.97 -1.41
CA THR A 109 -32.67 -4.75 -1.86
C THR A 109 -31.80 -3.88 -2.77
N PHE A 110 -30.52 -3.79 -2.44
CA PHE A 110 -29.52 -3.03 -3.18
C PHE A 110 -28.52 -3.99 -3.84
N VAL A 111 -28.10 -3.67 -5.06
CA VAL A 111 -26.96 -4.31 -5.70
C VAL A 111 -25.72 -3.54 -5.30
N ARG A 112 -24.75 -4.23 -4.71
CA ARG A 112 -23.47 -3.65 -4.30
C ARG A 112 -22.32 -4.33 -5.02
N ASP A 113 -21.27 -3.57 -5.29
CA ASP A 113 -20.02 -4.11 -5.81
C ASP A 113 -19.08 -4.47 -4.67
N ARG A 114 -18.51 -5.69 -4.75
CA ARG A 114 -17.47 -6.14 -3.81
C ARG A 114 -16.17 -5.35 -3.99
N VAL A 115 -15.84 -5.02 -5.24
CA VAL A 115 -14.69 -4.18 -5.59
C VAL A 115 -15.20 -2.79 -5.96
N ARG A 116 -14.85 -1.80 -5.17
CA ARG A 116 -15.23 -0.40 -5.39
C ARG A 116 -14.05 0.37 -5.98
N ARG A 117 -14.30 1.11 -7.05
CA ARG A 117 -13.25 1.84 -7.73
C ARG A 117 -13.45 3.35 -7.64
N PHE A 118 -12.37 4.06 -7.34
CA PHE A 118 -12.27 5.50 -7.37
C PHE A 118 -11.06 5.91 -8.21
N ASP A 119 -11.24 6.86 -9.14
CA ASP A 119 -10.15 7.29 -10.02
C ASP A 119 -9.17 8.22 -9.33
N TYR A 120 -9.63 8.99 -8.32
CA TYR A 120 -8.84 10.00 -7.66
C TYR A 120 -9.38 10.32 -6.27
N ALA A 121 -8.49 10.64 -5.36
CA ALA A 121 -8.77 11.30 -4.10
C ALA A 121 -7.75 12.42 -3.86
N PRO A 122 -8.15 13.59 -3.36
CA PRO A 122 -7.21 14.61 -2.89
C PRO A 122 -6.30 14.02 -1.80
N PHE A 123 -5.05 14.49 -1.72
CA PHE A 123 -4.06 13.93 -0.80
C PHE A 123 -4.55 13.80 0.66
N PRO A 124 -5.24 14.81 1.26
CA PRO A 124 -5.78 14.66 2.62
C PRO A 124 -6.75 13.48 2.77
N LEU A 125 -7.63 13.27 1.79
CA LEU A 125 -8.57 12.15 1.77
C LEU A 125 -7.91 10.81 1.45
N LEU A 126 -6.85 10.81 0.63
CA LEU A 126 -6.02 9.61 0.43
C LEU A 126 -5.40 9.15 1.76
N VAL A 127 -4.84 10.07 2.55
CA VAL A 127 -4.29 9.74 3.87
C VAL A 127 -5.37 9.16 4.78
N SER A 128 -6.57 9.72 4.78
CA SER A 128 -7.70 9.20 5.56
C SER A 128 -8.15 7.82 5.06
N LEU A 129 -8.18 7.59 3.74
CA LEU A 129 -8.44 6.27 3.17
C LEU A 129 -7.38 5.24 3.58
N ILE A 130 -6.10 5.59 3.56
CA ILE A 130 -5.06 4.67 4.00
C ILE A 130 -5.23 4.36 5.49
N ARG A 131 -5.40 5.38 6.35
CA ARG A 131 -5.60 5.21 7.79
C ARG A 131 -6.88 4.44 8.12
N GLY A 132 -7.95 4.67 7.37
CA GLY A 132 -9.26 4.03 7.55
C GLY A 132 -9.34 2.60 7.00
N ALA A 133 -8.36 2.13 6.23
CA ALA A 133 -8.35 0.78 5.71
C ALA A 133 -8.06 -0.27 6.81
N LYS A 134 -8.60 -1.47 6.64
CA LYS A 134 -8.26 -2.66 7.43
C LYS A 134 -6.84 -3.11 7.13
N ALA A 135 -6.47 -3.12 5.84
CA ALA A 135 -5.11 -3.33 5.37
C ALA A 135 -4.93 -2.77 3.95
N LEU A 136 -3.69 -2.41 3.62
CA LEU A 136 -3.24 -2.22 2.24
C LEU A 136 -2.96 -3.59 1.63
N VAL A 137 -3.39 -3.82 0.36
CA VAL A 137 -3.02 -5.00 -0.43
C VAL A 137 -2.32 -4.52 -1.70
N PHE A 138 -1.00 -4.75 -1.78
CA PHE A 138 -0.15 -4.20 -2.81
C PHE A 138 0.77 -5.27 -3.43
N PRO A 139 0.20 -6.24 -4.20
CA PRO A 139 0.93 -7.40 -4.71
C PRO A 139 1.63 -7.10 -6.05
N SER A 140 2.32 -5.96 -6.16
CA SER A 140 3.00 -5.55 -7.39
C SER A 140 4.05 -6.58 -7.82
N LEU A 141 4.14 -6.82 -9.12
CA LEU A 141 5.15 -7.73 -9.70
C LEU A 141 6.56 -7.14 -9.61
N TYR A 142 6.66 -5.81 -9.70
CA TYR A 142 7.92 -5.10 -9.64
C TYR A 142 7.74 -3.67 -9.10
N GLU A 143 8.58 -3.29 -8.15
CA GLU A 143 8.71 -1.93 -7.62
C GLU A 143 10.17 -1.52 -7.57
N GLY A 144 10.44 -0.26 -7.91
CA GLY A 144 11.77 0.33 -7.71
C GLY A 144 12.07 0.61 -6.24
N PHE A 145 11.03 0.91 -5.44
CA PHE A 145 11.14 1.14 -4.01
C PHE A 145 9.93 0.63 -3.22
N GLY A 146 8.72 1.10 -3.49
CA GLY A 146 7.51 0.69 -2.77
C GLY A 146 6.98 1.76 -1.81
N LEU A 147 6.96 3.03 -2.24
CA LEU A 147 6.41 4.13 -1.44
C LEU A 147 5.01 3.85 -0.87
N PRO A 148 4.04 3.29 -1.63
CA PRO A 148 2.72 2.97 -1.08
C PRO A 148 2.75 2.05 0.14
N VAL A 149 3.69 1.10 0.19
CA VAL A 149 3.90 0.22 1.34
C VAL A 149 4.36 1.02 2.55
N LEU A 150 5.37 1.88 2.37
CA LEU A 150 5.88 2.73 3.45
C LEU A 150 4.87 3.79 3.92
N GLU A 151 4.09 4.36 2.99
CA GLU A 151 3.01 5.31 3.33
C GLU A 151 1.96 4.64 4.23
N ALA A 152 1.52 3.43 3.89
CA ALA A 152 0.60 2.66 4.72
C ALA A 152 1.21 2.31 6.08
N MET A 153 2.45 1.85 6.10
CA MET A 153 3.18 1.51 7.33
C MET A 153 3.34 2.73 8.24
N SER A 154 3.73 3.89 7.70
CA SER A 154 3.91 5.12 8.47
C SER A 154 2.61 5.57 9.15
N LEU A 155 1.49 5.34 8.50
CA LEU A 155 0.14 5.62 8.99
C LEU A 155 -0.43 4.52 9.91
N GLY A 156 0.32 3.43 10.13
CA GLY A 156 -0.09 2.31 10.96
C GLY A 156 -1.18 1.43 10.34
N THR A 157 -1.25 1.39 9.04
CA THR A 157 -2.12 0.47 8.30
C THR A 157 -1.36 -0.81 8.00
N PRO A 158 -1.88 -2.00 8.38
CA PRO A 158 -1.28 -3.29 8.06
C PRO A 158 -1.11 -3.47 6.55
N VAL A 159 -0.08 -4.20 6.13
CA VAL A 159 0.25 -4.36 4.71
C VAL A 159 0.34 -5.84 4.32
N ILE A 160 -0.29 -6.18 3.20
CA ILE A 160 -0.03 -7.37 2.40
C ILE A 160 0.70 -6.91 1.15
N SER A 161 1.87 -7.45 0.85
CA SER A 161 2.62 -7.05 -0.35
C SER A 161 3.40 -8.20 -0.97
N ALA A 162 4.04 -7.95 -2.11
CA ALA A 162 4.81 -8.97 -2.82
C ALA A 162 6.14 -9.28 -2.12
N ASN A 163 6.59 -10.54 -2.23
CA ASN A 163 7.92 -10.98 -1.77
C ASN A 163 9.01 -10.77 -2.83
N THR A 164 8.83 -9.83 -3.75
CA THR A 164 9.69 -9.62 -4.93
C THR A 164 10.26 -8.20 -4.99
N ALA A 165 11.29 -8.01 -5.80
CA ALA A 165 11.96 -6.74 -6.08
C ALA A 165 12.46 -6.04 -4.80
N SER A 166 12.13 -4.75 -4.61
CA SER A 166 12.54 -3.96 -3.45
C SER A 166 11.66 -4.17 -2.21
N ILE A 167 10.49 -4.78 -2.35
CA ILE A 167 9.50 -4.85 -1.27
C ILE A 167 10.02 -5.58 -0.02
N PRO A 168 10.68 -6.75 -0.11
CA PRO A 168 11.20 -7.42 1.09
C PRO A 168 12.21 -6.57 1.86
N GLU A 169 13.07 -5.82 1.17
CA GLU A 169 14.04 -4.91 1.79
C GLU A 169 13.35 -3.73 2.49
N VAL A 170 12.31 -3.18 1.86
CA VAL A 170 11.57 -2.01 2.36
C VAL A 170 10.62 -2.39 3.50
N ALA A 171 9.92 -3.50 3.37
CA ALA A 171 8.90 -3.93 4.33
C ALA A 171 9.48 -4.66 5.55
N GLY A 172 10.63 -5.32 5.40
CA GLY A 172 11.18 -6.16 6.47
C GLY A 172 10.18 -7.22 6.94
N ASP A 173 10.01 -7.36 8.26
CA ASP A 173 9.05 -8.26 8.91
C ASP A 173 7.71 -7.57 9.27
N ALA A 174 7.49 -6.37 8.75
CA ALA A 174 6.35 -5.52 9.08
C ALA A 174 5.16 -5.67 8.12
N ALA A 175 5.21 -6.63 7.18
CA ALA A 175 4.13 -6.96 6.25
C ALA A 175 3.94 -8.46 6.11
N LEU A 176 2.75 -8.88 5.68
CA LEU A 176 2.56 -10.22 5.11
C LEU A 176 3.07 -10.21 3.66
N LEU A 177 4.22 -10.85 3.44
CA LEU A 177 4.81 -10.98 2.12
C LEU A 177 4.31 -12.26 1.44
N VAL A 178 3.77 -12.11 0.23
CA VAL A 178 3.19 -13.20 -0.57
C VAL A 178 3.86 -13.29 -1.94
N ASP A 179 3.79 -14.47 -2.55
CA ASP A 179 4.13 -14.62 -3.97
C ASP A 179 3.07 -13.87 -4.81
N PRO A 180 3.45 -12.82 -5.56
CA PRO A 180 2.50 -12.06 -6.35
C PRO A 180 1.95 -12.84 -7.55
N TYR A 181 2.53 -13.98 -7.89
CA TYR A 181 2.06 -14.87 -8.95
C TYR A 181 1.07 -15.94 -8.45
N ASP A 182 0.92 -16.11 -7.14
CA ASP A 182 -0.01 -17.06 -6.52
C ASP A 182 -1.26 -16.34 -5.97
N PRO A 183 -2.42 -16.40 -6.68
CA PRO A 183 -3.67 -15.81 -6.19
C PRO A 183 -4.14 -16.42 -4.87
N ARG A 184 -3.80 -17.68 -4.58
CA ARG A 184 -4.21 -18.34 -3.32
C ARG A 184 -3.45 -17.77 -2.14
N ALA A 185 -2.14 -17.55 -2.28
CA ALA A 185 -1.33 -16.91 -1.24
C ALA A 185 -1.85 -15.50 -0.92
N ILE A 186 -2.24 -14.72 -1.94
CA ILE A 186 -2.85 -13.39 -1.76
C ILE A 186 -4.21 -13.51 -1.05
N ALA A 187 -5.07 -14.45 -1.47
CA ALA A 187 -6.39 -14.67 -0.88
C ALA A 187 -6.29 -15.08 0.60
N ASP A 188 -5.38 -15.98 0.93
CA ASP A 188 -5.16 -16.46 2.30
C ASP A 188 -4.62 -15.33 3.21
N ALA A 189 -3.74 -14.49 2.71
CA ALA A 189 -3.29 -13.30 3.44
C ALA A 189 -4.43 -12.30 3.69
N ILE A 190 -5.32 -12.08 2.70
CA ILE A 190 -6.53 -11.26 2.86
C ILE A 190 -7.44 -11.85 3.95
N LYS A 191 -7.73 -13.15 3.91
CA LYS A 191 -8.53 -13.84 4.94
C LYS A 191 -7.91 -13.69 6.32
N THR A 192 -6.61 -13.90 6.42
CA THR A 192 -5.87 -13.76 7.67
C THR A 192 -6.03 -12.37 8.25
N LEU A 193 -5.80 -11.31 7.47
CA LEU A 193 -5.98 -9.95 7.96
C LEU A 193 -7.45 -9.52 8.07
N SER A 194 -8.40 -10.22 7.48
CA SER A 194 -9.83 -9.99 7.74
C SER A 194 -10.18 -10.38 9.19
N THR A 195 -9.73 -11.53 9.66
CA THR A 195 -10.16 -12.15 10.92
C THR A 195 -9.23 -11.90 12.09
N ASP A 196 -7.90 -11.82 11.87
CA ASP A 196 -6.90 -11.73 12.94
C ASP A 196 -6.60 -10.27 13.33
N ALA A 197 -7.29 -9.78 14.35
CA ALA A 197 -7.12 -8.41 14.86
C ALA A 197 -5.77 -8.22 15.59
N GLU A 198 -5.26 -9.25 16.24
CA GLU A 198 -3.99 -9.20 16.97
C GLU A 198 -2.80 -9.08 16.00
N LEU A 199 -2.83 -9.87 14.92
CA LEU A 199 -1.84 -9.76 13.87
C LEU A 199 -1.87 -8.39 13.20
N ARG A 200 -3.07 -7.83 12.92
CA ARG A 200 -3.19 -6.45 12.39
C ARG A 200 -2.53 -5.43 13.31
N ALA A 201 -2.78 -5.51 14.63
CA ALA A 201 -2.18 -4.59 15.60
C ALA A 201 -0.65 -4.74 15.63
N THR A 202 -0.15 -5.97 15.61
CA THR A 202 1.28 -6.28 15.56
C THR A 202 1.94 -5.70 14.31
N LEU A 203 1.37 -5.95 13.13
CA LEU A 203 1.89 -5.43 11.86
C LEU A 203 1.83 -3.90 11.78
N ALA A 204 0.77 -3.28 12.32
CA ALA A 204 0.66 -1.83 12.41
C ALA A 204 1.78 -1.21 13.27
N GLY A 205 2.10 -1.83 14.40
CA GLY A 205 3.20 -1.40 15.27
C GLY A 205 4.57 -1.56 14.61
N ARG A 206 4.85 -2.74 14.05
CA ARG A 206 6.08 -3.01 13.29
C ARG A 206 6.21 -2.08 12.08
N GLY A 207 5.10 -1.84 11.35
CA GLY A 207 5.07 -0.95 10.19
C GLY A 207 5.53 0.45 10.51
N ARG A 208 5.04 1.06 11.59
CA ARG A 208 5.51 2.39 12.03
C ARG A 208 6.99 2.41 12.34
N ALA A 209 7.50 1.39 13.04
CA ALA A 209 8.92 1.27 13.35
C ALA A 209 9.77 1.12 12.08
N GLN A 210 9.32 0.29 11.13
CA GLN A 210 9.99 0.09 9.86
C GLN A 210 10.00 1.36 9.00
N ALA A 211 8.85 2.05 8.88
CA ALA A 211 8.76 3.30 8.11
C ALA A 211 9.66 4.41 8.68
N ALA A 212 9.89 4.45 10.00
CA ALA A 212 10.79 5.42 10.62
C ALA A 212 12.25 5.29 10.14
N LEU A 213 12.68 4.11 9.67
CA LEU A 213 14.00 3.90 9.06
C LEU A 213 14.15 4.62 7.70
N PHE A 214 13.02 4.99 7.08
CA PHE A 214 12.93 5.69 5.80
C PHE A 214 12.38 7.11 5.94
N SER A 215 12.57 7.73 7.12
CA SER A 215 12.17 9.12 7.36
C SER A 215 13.04 10.12 6.58
N GLU A 216 12.53 11.34 6.39
CA GLU A 216 13.29 12.44 5.76
C GLU A 216 14.61 12.72 6.48
N THR A 217 14.64 12.64 7.81
CA THR A 217 15.87 12.81 8.59
C THR A 217 16.89 11.74 8.21
N ARG A 218 16.50 10.48 8.19
CA ARG A 218 17.39 9.38 7.79
C ARG A 218 17.87 9.51 6.34
N TYR A 219 17.01 9.98 5.45
CA TYR A 219 17.40 10.25 4.06
C TYR A 219 18.44 11.37 3.96
N ARG A 220 18.21 12.48 4.66
CA ARG A 220 19.19 13.60 4.74
C ARG A 220 20.52 13.15 5.31
N ASP A 221 20.52 12.39 6.40
CA ASP A 221 21.74 11.86 7.02
C ASP A 221 22.56 11.02 6.03
N ARG A 222 21.88 10.13 5.26
CA ARG A 222 22.54 9.30 4.23
C ARG A 222 23.12 10.14 3.09
N LEU A 223 22.38 11.16 2.64
CA LEU A 223 22.88 12.09 1.62
C LEU A 223 24.06 12.91 2.15
N ALA A 224 23.98 13.47 3.35
CA ALA A 224 25.08 14.21 3.96
C ALA A 224 26.34 13.34 4.05
N ALA A 225 26.22 12.11 4.56
CA ALA A 225 27.35 11.17 4.63
C ALA A 225 27.93 10.84 3.24
N LEU A 226 27.09 10.76 2.19
CA LEU A 226 27.56 10.57 0.82
C LEU A 226 28.35 11.78 0.32
N TYR A 227 27.83 12.99 0.52
CA TYR A 227 28.51 14.23 0.12
C TYR A 227 29.80 14.43 0.89
N ASP A 228 29.83 14.20 2.21
CA ASP A 228 31.00 14.26 3.04
C ASP A 228 32.16 13.37 2.56
N ARG A 229 31.80 12.20 2.03
CA ARG A 229 32.76 11.26 1.44
C ARG A 229 33.30 11.72 0.09
N LEU A 230 32.48 12.41 -0.71
CA LEU A 230 32.79 12.74 -2.10
C LEU A 230 33.37 14.15 -2.28
N LEU A 231 33.04 15.11 -1.40
CA LEU A 231 33.46 16.49 -1.53
C LEU A 231 34.70 16.74 -0.69
N PRO A 232 35.71 17.47 -1.24
CA PRO A 232 36.84 17.95 -0.45
C PRO A 232 36.37 18.90 0.66
N GLU A 233 37.12 18.96 1.77
CA GLU A 233 36.78 19.82 2.94
C GLU A 233 36.57 21.30 2.58
N THR A 234 37.26 21.79 1.55
CA THR A 234 37.19 23.17 1.07
C THR A 234 35.84 23.55 0.42
N VAL A 235 34.95 22.59 0.13
CA VAL A 235 33.66 22.79 -0.55
C VAL A 235 32.48 22.53 0.39
N ARG A 236 32.73 22.14 1.65
CA ARG A 236 31.65 21.87 2.61
C ARG A 236 31.02 23.20 3.04
N PRO A 237 29.69 23.34 2.95
CA PRO A 237 28.99 24.48 3.52
C PRO A 237 29.18 24.50 5.05
N ALA A 238 29.36 25.70 5.60
CA ALA A 238 29.50 25.94 7.03
C ALA A 238 28.21 25.60 7.79
#